data_5d9872cfc0fcbefa2cc2e2c8d4e0bf61
#
_entry.id   5d9872cfc0fcbefa2cc2e2c8d4e0bf61
#
_cell.length_a   1.000
_cell.length_b   1.000
_cell.length_c   1.000
_cell.angle_alpha   90.00
_cell.angle_beta   90.00
_cell.angle_gamma   90.00
#
_symmetry.space_group_name_H-M   'P 1'
#
loop_
_entity.id
_entity.type
_entity.pdbx_description
1 polymer ?
#
loop_
_entity_poly.entity_id
_entity_poly.type
_entity_poly.pdbx_seq_one_letter_code
_entity_poly.pdbx_strand_id
1 'polypeptide(L)'
;MVRTLARYLTGAALLAVVAAGLLAAAGIERQLAQADVALSTLDLNQAARSYASVDRRLDWSSPVPWLFESTRAELAARKAAVRYWRGEYGSLVADYTAADSLSVAGNLPLQLVVANADYLTLRRPNAGREAALGALDHAVGVYRRLLEANEGARDAAYNYELVLRLRAEIAGGDEVPEFSSPTIPGAAGENPEEAEMEDVQIYVPQESIFDPEETEDPTVGEGAPIRRRG
;
A
#
# COMPACT_ATOMS: atom_id res chain seq x y z
N MET A 1 49.30 32.08 -13.88
CA MET A 1 48.01 32.59 -13.38
C MET A 1 46.79 32.03 -14.14
N VAL A 2 46.69 32.08 -15.47
CA VAL A 2 45.53 31.58 -16.24
C VAL A 2 45.17 30.09 -15.98
N ARG A 3 46.17 29.19 -15.93
CA ARG A 3 45.96 27.77 -15.64
C ARG A 3 45.42 27.49 -14.23
N THR A 4 45.82 28.29 -13.26
CA THR A 4 45.32 28.15 -11.89
C THR A 4 43.89 28.62 -11.78
N LEU A 5 43.56 29.75 -12.41
CA LEU A 5 42.22 30.30 -12.48
C LEU A 5 41.27 29.31 -13.18
N ALA A 6 41.69 28.73 -14.32
CA ALA A 6 40.89 27.73 -15.04
C ALA A 6 40.57 26.50 -14.17
N ARG A 7 41.53 26.00 -13.36
CA ARG A 7 41.29 24.87 -12.44
C ARG A 7 40.26 25.19 -11.36
N TYR A 8 40.30 26.39 -10.79
CA TYR A 8 39.34 26.84 -9.79
C TYR A 8 37.92 27.00 -10.41
N LEU A 9 37.84 27.56 -11.61
CA LEU A 9 36.56 27.68 -12.33
C LEU A 9 35.95 26.32 -12.70
N THR A 10 36.78 25.38 -13.15
CA THR A 10 36.33 24.00 -13.43
C THR A 10 35.84 23.31 -12.14
N GLY A 11 36.58 23.45 -11.04
CA GLY A 11 36.17 22.90 -9.76
C GLY A 11 34.86 23.52 -9.24
N ALA A 12 34.74 24.85 -9.34
CA ALA A 12 33.53 25.54 -8.95
C ALA A 12 32.31 25.13 -9.81
N ALA A 13 32.50 24.99 -11.13
CA ALA A 13 31.44 24.52 -12.04
C ALA A 13 31.00 23.08 -11.71
N LEU A 14 31.95 22.19 -11.42
CA LEU A 14 31.65 20.82 -11.02
C LEU A 14 30.86 20.78 -9.71
N LEU A 15 31.29 21.55 -8.71
CA LEU A 15 30.56 21.66 -7.44
C LEU A 15 29.14 22.24 -7.63
N ALA A 16 28.98 23.21 -8.50
CA ALA A 16 27.66 23.77 -8.80
C ALA A 16 26.72 22.73 -9.45
N VAL A 17 27.24 21.90 -10.37
CA VAL A 17 26.49 20.81 -10.99
C VAL A 17 26.08 19.77 -9.94
N VAL A 18 27.00 19.36 -9.06
CA VAL A 18 26.70 18.43 -7.96
C VAL A 18 25.65 19.01 -7.03
N ALA A 19 25.79 20.27 -6.63
CA ALA A 19 24.82 20.94 -5.76
C ALA A 19 23.44 21.02 -6.40
N ALA A 20 23.35 21.36 -7.70
CA ALA A 20 22.10 21.38 -8.44
C ALA A 20 21.45 19.99 -8.52
N GLY A 21 22.24 18.93 -8.73
CA GLY A 21 21.79 17.54 -8.70
C GLY A 21 21.23 17.13 -7.34
N LEU A 22 21.91 17.49 -6.25
CA LEU A 22 21.43 17.19 -4.89
C LEU A 22 20.13 17.94 -4.55
N LEU A 23 20.01 19.20 -4.98
CA LEU A 23 18.78 19.97 -4.79
C LEU A 23 17.61 19.39 -5.59
N ALA A 24 17.86 18.91 -6.80
CA ALA A 24 16.85 18.23 -7.61
C ALA A 24 16.39 16.90 -6.94
N ALA A 25 17.34 16.10 -6.44
CA ALA A 25 17.03 14.87 -5.72
C ALA A 25 16.22 15.15 -4.45
N ALA A 26 16.64 16.13 -3.64
CA ALA A 26 15.89 16.55 -2.45
C ALA A 26 14.46 17.04 -2.78
N GLY A 27 14.29 17.68 -3.93
CA GLY A 27 12.97 18.09 -4.43
C GLY A 27 12.08 16.90 -4.77
N ILE A 28 12.63 15.84 -5.36
CA ILE A 28 11.92 14.59 -5.67
C ILE A 28 11.51 13.90 -4.37
N GLU A 29 12.44 13.71 -3.43
CA GLU A 29 12.15 13.09 -2.14
C GLU A 29 11.05 13.82 -1.36
N ARG A 30 11.10 15.15 -1.34
CA ARG A 30 10.05 15.96 -0.69
C ARG A 30 8.67 15.74 -1.33
N GLN A 31 8.61 15.62 -2.65
CA GLN A 31 7.35 15.36 -3.34
C GLN A 31 6.84 13.94 -3.11
N LEU A 32 7.72 12.96 -3.06
CA LEU A 32 7.37 11.58 -2.69
C LEU A 32 6.79 11.54 -1.28
N ALA A 33 7.45 12.18 -0.31
CA ALA A 33 6.95 12.24 1.05
C ALA A 33 5.56 12.90 1.16
N GLN A 34 5.31 13.97 0.40
CA GLN A 34 3.97 14.59 0.33
C GLN A 34 2.93 13.69 -0.30
N ALA A 35 3.30 12.94 -1.33
CA ALA A 35 2.41 11.99 -1.98
C ALA A 35 2.09 10.80 -1.05
N ASP A 36 3.06 10.35 -0.24
CA ASP A 36 2.86 9.29 0.75
C ASP A 36 1.91 9.72 1.87
N VAL A 37 1.97 10.99 2.31
CA VAL A 37 0.98 11.54 3.24
C VAL A 37 -0.41 11.53 2.61
N ALA A 38 -0.56 11.94 1.35
CA ALA A 38 -1.84 11.89 0.65
C ALA A 38 -2.37 10.44 0.52
N LEU A 39 -1.49 9.48 0.24
CA LEU A 39 -1.86 8.07 0.19
C LEU A 39 -2.30 7.55 1.57
N SER A 40 -1.58 7.90 2.63
CA SER A 40 -1.91 7.47 4.00
C SER A 40 -3.24 8.03 4.51
N THR A 41 -3.66 9.19 4.00
CA THR A 41 -4.97 9.81 4.26
C THR A 41 -6.04 9.41 3.25
N LEU A 42 -5.73 8.47 2.33
CA LEU A 42 -6.60 7.99 1.26
C LEU A 42 -7.05 9.09 0.27
N ASP A 43 -6.35 10.21 0.20
CA ASP A 43 -6.52 11.16 -0.92
C ASP A 43 -5.83 10.60 -2.18
N LEU A 44 -6.47 9.58 -2.75
CA LEU A 44 -5.95 8.83 -3.90
C LEU A 44 -5.76 9.71 -5.13
N ASN A 45 -6.56 10.79 -5.27
CA ASN A 45 -6.44 11.70 -6.39
C ASN A 45 -5.22 12.61 -6.25
N GLN A 46 -4.96 13.12 -5.06
CA GLN A 46 -3.76 13.91 -4.80
C GLN A 46 -2.50 13.04 -4.90
N ALA A 47 -2.50 11.85 -4.30
CA ALA A 47 -1.40 10.89 -4.39
C ALA A 47 -1.06 10.58 -5.87
N ALA A 48 -2.05 10.22 -6.68
CA ALA A 48 -1.86 9.94 -8.11
C ALA A 48 -1.23 11.11 -8.87
N ARG A 49 -1.74 12.34 -8.67
CA ARG A 49 -1.20 13.54 -9.33
C ARG A 49 0.26 13.80 -8.92
N SER A 50 0.56 13.64 -7.63
CA SER A 50 1.90 13.84 -7.09
C SER A 50 2.88 12.81 -7.64
N TYR A 51 2.55 11.51 -7.62
CA TYR A 51 3.40 10.48 -8.21
C TYR A 51 3.58 10.66 -9.72
N ALA A 52 2.54 11.02 -10.47
CA ALA A 52 2.67 11.34 -11.89
C ALA A 52 3.56 12.56 -12.16
N SER A 53 3.61 13.53 -11.24
CA SER A 53 4.50 14.69 -11.36
C SER A 53 5.97 14.32 -11.13
N VAL A 54 6.23 13.41 -10.18
CA VAL A 54 7.57 12.86 -9.94
C VAL A 54 8.04 12.04 -11.16
N ASP A 55 7.18 11.19 -11.70
CA ASP A 55 7.46 10.38 -12.88
C ASP A 55 7.93 11.25 -14.05
N ARG A 56 7.16 12.30 -14.41
CA ARG A 56 7.55 13.26 -15.46
C ARG A 56 8.88 13.97 -15.16
N ARG A 57 9.20 14.21 -13.89
CA ARG A 57 10.48 14.81 -13.53
C ARG A 57 11.65 13.84 -13.68
N LEU A 58 11.40 12.54 -13.60
CA LEU A 58 12.41 11.52 -13.83
C LEU A 58 12.64 11.19 -15.30
N ASP A 59 11.75 11.63 -16.22
CA ASP A 59 11.83 11.32 -17.65
C ASP A 59 13.14 11.81 -18.29
N TRP A 60 13.69 12.94 -17.84
CA TRP A 60 14.97 13.44 -18.37
C TRP A 60 16.15 12.48 -18.11
N SER A 61 16.05 11.64 -17.10
CA SER A 61 17.07 10.66 -16.74
C SER A 61 16.89 9.32 -17.46
N SER A 62 15.88 9.16 -18.32
CA SER A 62 15.60 7.93 -19.05
C SER A 62 16.76 7.45 -19.96
N PRO A 63 17.62 8.33 -20.55
CA PRO A 63 18.80 7.89 -21.28
C PRO A 63 19.89 7.24 -20.40
N VAL A 64 19.78 7.38 -19.07
CA VAL A 64 20.72 6.84 -18.09
C VAL A 64 19.93 5.94 -17.11
N PRO A 65 19.55 4.70 -17.48
CA PRO A 65 18.59 3.86 -16.75
C PRO A 65 18.98 3.59 -15.30
N TRP A 66 20.27 3.44 -15.01
CA TRP A 66 20.79 3.19 -13.65
C TRP A 66 20.64 4.40 -12.73
N LEU A 67 20.48 5.61 -13.28
CA LEU A 67 20.23 6.80 -12.50
C LEU A 67 18.77 6.79 -12.02
N PHE A 68 18.57 6.83 -10.71
CA PHE A 68 17.25 6.75 -10.05
C PHE A 68 16.51 5.43 -10.26
N GLU A 69 17.20 4.32 -10.50
CA GLU A 69 16.57 2.99 -10.66
C GLU A 69 15.72 2.61 -9.44
N SER A 70 16.27 2.76 -8.23
CA SER A 70 15.55 2.50 -6.98
C SER A 70 14.34 3.41 -6.80
N THR A 71 14.48 4.71 -7.11
CA THR A 71 13.38 5.67 -7.04
C THR A 71 12.26 5.33 -8.02
N ARG A 72 12.60 4.89 -9.24
CA ARG A 72 11.61 4.42 -10.23
C ARG A 72 10.91 3.15 -9.78
N ALA A 73 11.65 2.19 -9.24
CA ALA A 73 11.07 0.96 -8.73
C ALA A 73 10.08 1.25 -7.58
N GLU A 74 10.46 2.11 -6.67
CA GLU A 74 9.61 2.55 -5.56
C GLU A 74 8.38 3.32 -6.06
N LEU A 75 8.55 4.23 -7.01
CA LEU A 75 7.45 4.97 -7.63
C LEU A 75 6.46 4.04 -8.34
N ALA A 76 6.94 3.01 -9.02
CA ALA A 76 6.09 2.01 -9.67
C ALA A 76 5.21 1.29 -8.64
N ALA A 77 5.77 0.87 -7.50
CA ALA A 77 5.02 0.23 -6.42
C ALA A 77 3.97 1.16 -5.82
N ARG A 78 4.30 2.43 -5.57
CA ARG A 78 3.38 3.44 -5.05
C ARG A 78 2.23 3.76 -6.03
N LYS A 79 2.53 3.90 -7.31
CA LYS A 79 1.51 4.08 -8.36
C LYS A 79 0.57 2.88 -8.45
N ALA A 80 1.11 1.67 -8.35
CA ALA A 80 0.33 0.44 -8.30
C ALA A 80 -0.57 0.40 -7.04
N ALA A 81 -0.06 0.80 -5.87
CA ALA A 81 -0.83 0.88 -4.65
C ALA A 81 -2.01 1.86 -4.76
N VAL A 82 -1.83 3.02 -5.39
CA VAL A 82 -2.95 3.96 -5.63
C VAL A 82 -4.04 3.31 -6.50
N ARG A 83 -3.67 2.60 -7.57
CA ARG A 83 -4.61 1.89 -8.43
C ARG A 83 -5.33 0.77 -7.69
N TYR A 84 -4.60 0.04 -6.85
CA TYR A 84 -5.16 -0.98 -5.98
C TYR A 84 -6.24 -0.41 -5.06
N TRP A 85 -5.95 0.68 -4.37
CA TRP A 85 -6.91 1.35 -3.49
C TRP A 85 -8.09 2.00 -4.23
N ARG A 86 -7.95 2.25 -5.52
CA ARG A 86 -9.06 2.67 -6.40
C ARG A 86 -9.92 1.50 -6.90
N GLY A 87 -9.56 0.27 -6.59
CA GLY A 87 -10.27 -0.91 -7.07
C GLY A 87 -9.97 -1.26 -8.54
N GLU A 88 -8.93 -0.68 -9.14
CA GLU A 88 -8.55 -0.89 -10.55
C GLU A 88 -7.80 -2.23 -10.74
N TYR A 89 -8.24 -3.30 -10.07
CA TYR A 89 -7.50 -4.56 -9.98
C TYR A 89 -7.22 -5.21 -11.34
N GLY A 90 -8.26 -5.35 -12.18
CA GLY A 90 -8.11 -6.03 -13.47
C GLY A 90 -7.15 -5.32 -14.41
N SER A 91 -7.22 -3.99 -14.53
CA SER A 91 -6.30 -3.21 -15.36
C SER A 91 -4.88 -3.20 -14.79
N LEU A 92 -4.77 -3.18 -13.45
CA LEU A 92 -3.48 -3.27 -12.76
C LEU A 92 -2.77 -4.60 -13.08
N VAL A 93 -3.47 -5.73 -12.93
CA VAL A 93 -2.92 -7.04 -13.25
C VAL A 93 -2.56 -7.15 -14.73
N ALA A 94 -3.43 -6.69 -15.64
CA ALA A 94 -3.18 -6.75 -17.08
C ALA A 94 -1.92 -5.99 -17.49
N ASP A 95 -1.69 -4.79 -16.96
CA ASP A 95 -0.53 -3.98 -17.29
C ASP A 95 0.79 -4.62 -16.84
N TYR A 96 0.79 -5.28 -15.68
CA TYR A 96 2.00 -5.91 -15.15
C TYR A 96 2.22 -7.36 -15.59
N THR A 97 1.20 -8.04 -16.10
CA THR A 97 1.36 -9.35 -16.74
C THR A 97 1.71 -9.23 -18.21
N ALA A 98 1.27 -8.17 -18.90
CA ALA A 98 1.60 -7.89 -20.30
C ALA A 98 2.99 -7.24 -20.47
N ALA A 99 3.42 -6.42 -19.50
CA ALA A 99 4.78 -5.91 -19.47
C ALA A 99 5.70 -7.06 -19.09
N ASP A 100 6.65 -7.42 -19.98
CA ASP A 100 7.72 -8.36 -19.67
C ASP A 100 8.23 -8.07 -18.26
N SER A 101 8.14 -9.07 -17.41
CA SER A 101 8.22 -9.02 -15.95
C SER A 101 9.50 -8.43 -15.34
N LEU A 102 10.39 -7.84 -16.14
CA LEU A 102 11.63 -7.22 -15.68
C LEU A 102 11.40 -6.02 -14.75
N SER A 103 10.34 -5.22 -14.97
CA SER A 103 10.00 -4.10 -14.07
C SER A 103 9.39 -4.56 -12.75
N VAL A 104 8.85 -5.78 -12.73
CA VAL A 104 8.25 -6.42 -11.55
C VAL A 104 9.28 -7.30 -10.86
N ALA A 105 10.21 -7.92 -11.61
CA ALA A 105 11.25 -8.79 -11.06
C ALA A 105 12.16 -7.98 -10.11
N GLY A 106 12.29 -8.45 -8.87
CA GLY A 106 13.10 -7.80 -7.84
C GLY A 106 12.41 -6.63 -7.10
N ASN A 107 11.22 -6.20 -7.54
CA ASN A 107 10.43 -5.17 -6.85
C ASN A 107 9.35 -5.83 -5.98
N LEU A 108 9.75 -6.29 -4.80
CA LEU A 108 8.86 -7.01 -3.88
C LEU A 108 7.57 -6.21 -3.52
N PRO A 109 7.60 -4.91 -3.19
CA PRO A 109 6.38 -4.15 -2.91
C PRO A 109 5.41 -4.15 -4.11
N LEU A 110 5.92 -3.99 -5.33
CA LEU A 110 5.10 -4.03 -6.53
C LEU A 110 4.50 -5.42 -6.77
N GLN A 111 5.32 -6.47 -6.63
CA GLN A 111 4.88 -7.86 -6.76
C GLN A 111 3.75 -8.18 -5.78
N LEU A 112 3.85 -7.72 -4.53
CA LEU A 112 2.83 -7.92 -3.50
C LEU A 112 1.52 -7.22 -3.86
N VAL A 113 1.57 -5.97 -4.30
CA VAL A 113 0.37 -5.22 -4.73
C VAL A 113 -0.32 -5.90 -5.91
N VAL A 114 0.45 -6.36 -6.91
CA VAL A 114 -0.08 -7.09 -8.07
C VAL A 114 -0.69 -8.42 -7.65
N ALA A 115 -0.03 -9.18 -6.76
CA ALA A 115 -0.57 -10.43 -6.23
C ALA A 115 -1.89 -10.24 -5.47
N ASN A 116 -1.98 -9.18 -4.65
CA ASN A 116 -3.20 -8.83 -3.95
C ASN A 116 -4.32 -8.45 -4.93
N ALA A 117 -4.01 -7.69 -5.97
CA ALA A 117 -4.97 -7.31 -7.01
C ALA A 117 -5.45 -8.53 -7.81
N ASP A 118 -4.55 -9.45 -8.14
CA ASP A 118 -4.86 -10.70 -8.85
C ASP A 118 -5.85 -11.55 -8.05
N TYR A 119 -5.59 -11.76 -6.77
CA TYR A 119 -6.54 -12.44 -5.87
C TYR A 119 -7.91 -11.76 -5.88
N LEU A 120 -7.97 -10.42 -5.81
CA LEU A 120 -9.23 -9.68 -5.81
C LEU A 120 -9.97 -9.73 -7.16
N THR A 121 -9.28 -9.87 -8.29
CA THR A 121 -9.93 -10.07 -9.61
C THR A 121 -10.60 -11.44 -9.73
N LEU A 122 -10.03 -12.46 -9.11
CA LEU A 122 -10.57 -13.82 -9.13
C LEU A 122 -11.73 -14.00 -8.15
N ARG A 123 -11.77 -13.16 -7.12
CA ARG A 123 -12.78 -13.18 -6.09
C ARG A 123 -14.05 -12.49 -6.56
N ARG A 124 -15.07 -13.28 -6.94
CA ARG A 124 -16.34 -12.74 -7.42
C ARG A 124 -17.38 -12.69 -6.29
N PRO A 125 -18.18 -11.63 -6.21
CA PRO A 125 -19.35 -11.60 -5.34
C PRO A 125 -20.27 -12.80 -5.63
N ASN A 126 -20.78 -13.44 -4.61
CA ASN A 126 -21.68 -14.61 -4.72
C ASN A 126 -21.06 -15.80 -5.49
N ALA A 127 -19.73 -15.91 -5.52
CA ALA A 127 -19.07 -17.08 -6.08
C ALA A 127 -19.43 -18.32 -5.25
N GLY A 128 -19.82 -19.39 -5.93
CA GLY A 128 -20.00 -20.67 -5.27
C GLY A 128 -18.68 -21.16 -4.64
N ARG A 129 -18.78 -22.06 -3.66
CA ARG A 129 -17.64 -22.61 -2.92
C ARG A 129 -16.48 -23.07 -3.81
N GLU A 130 -16.75 -23.77 -4.90
CA GLU A 130 -15.73 -24.27 -5.82
C GLU A 130 -14.92 -23.13 -6.45
N ALA A 131 -15.59 -22.06 -6.91
CA ALA A 131 -14.95 -20.89 -7.50
C ALA A 131 -14.12 -20.12 -6.45
N ALA A 132 -14.63 -20.02 -5.22
CA ALA A 132 -13.90 -19.40 -4.10
C ALA A 132 -12.62 -20.20 -3.75
N LEU A 133 -12.73 -21.52 -3.67
CA LEU A 133 -11.57 -22.39 -3.43
C LEU A 133 -10.54 -22.30 -4.56
N GLY A 134 -10.99 -22.25 -5.82
CA GLY A 134 -10.10 -22.07 -6.98
C GLY A 134 -9.32 -20.74 -6.93
N ALA A 135 -9.97 -19.64 -6.55
CA ALA A 135 -9.33 -18.34 -6.38
C ALA A 135 -8.29 -18.37 -5.24
N LEU A 136 -8.60 -19.03 -4.12
CA LEU A 136 -7.69 -19.19 -3.00
C LEU A 136 -6.51 -20.11 -3.33
N ASP A 137 -6.72 -21.21 -4.06
CA ASP A 137 -5.64 -22.08 -4.52
C ASP A 137 -4.67 -21.34 -5.44
N HIS A 138 -5.18 -20.49 -6.33
CA HIS A 138 -4.35 -19.61 -7.15
C HIS A 138 -3.53 -18.64 -6.28
N ALA A 139 -4.17 -17.93 -5.35
CA ALA A 139 -3.50 -16.99 -4.46
C ALA A 139 -2.42 -17.66 -3.60
N VAL A 140 -2.68 -18.85 -3.06
CA VAL A 140 -1.68 -19.65 -2.35
C VAL A 140 -0.45 -19.91 -3.23
N GLY A 141 -0.67 -20.28 -4.50
CA GLY A 141 0.43 -20.48 -5.45
C GLY A 141 1.22 -19.21 -5.73
N VAL A 142 0.56 -18.06 -5.84
CA VAL A 142 1.23 -16.75 -6.08
C VAL A 142 2.05 -16.33 -4.87
N TYR A 143 1.47 -16.30 -3.67
CA TYR A 143 2.22 -15.90 -2.47
C TYR A 143 3.37 -16.85 -2.12
N ARG A 144 3.19 -18.15 -2.37
CA ARG A 144 4.27 -19.12 -2.18
C ARG A 144 5.48 -18.78 -3.06
N ARG A 145 5.28 -18.49 -4.35
CA ARG A 145 6.38 -18.07 -5.26
C ARG A 145 7.05 -16.77 -4.80
N LEU A 146 6.27 -15.82 -4.25
CA LEU A 146 6.84 -14.60 -3.67
C LEU A 146 7.74 -14.89 -2.48
N LEU A 147 7.35 -15.82 -1.60
CA LEU A 147 8.14 -16.24 -0.45
C LEU A 147 9.38 -17.02 -0.85
N GLU A 148 9.28 -17.92 -1.82
CA GLU A 148 10.43 -18.66 -2.37
C GLU A 148 11.49 -17.71 -2.98
N ALA A 149 11.03 -16.62 -3.61
CA ALA A 149 11.92 -15.59 -4.16
C ALA A 149 12.45 -14.60 -3.11
N ASN A 150 11.76 -14.43 -1.98
CA ASN A 150 12.05 -13.41 -0.96
C ASN A 150 11.71 -13.93 0.44
N GLU A 151 12.62 -14.63 1.06
CA GLU A 151 12.42 -15.25 2.39
C GLU A 151 12.02 -14.24 3.50
N GLY A 152 12.40 -12.97 3.36
CA GLY A 152 12.08 -11.89 4.31
C GLY A 152 10.74 -11.16 4.06
N ALA A 153 9.92 -11.61 3.13
CA ALA A 153 8.67 -10.95 2.72
C ALA A 153 7.53 -11.15 3.74
N ARG A 154 7.58 -10.45 4.87
CA ARG A 154 6.62 -10.61 5.98
C ARG A 154 5.17 -10.41 5.55
N ASP A 155 4.89 -9.41 4.74
CA ASP A 155 3.52 -9.11 4.27
C ASP A 155 3.01 -10.21 3.34
N ALA A 156 3.88 -10.79 2.50
CA ALA A 156 3.53 -11.94 1.68
C ALA A 156 3.29 -13.19 2.54
N ALA A 157 4.07 -13.40 3.63
CA ALA A 157 3.88 -14.49 4.57
C ALA A 157 2.53 -14.36 5.30
N TYR A 158 2.21 -13.15 5.76
CA TYR A 158 0.91 -12.87 6.39
C TYR A 158 -0.26 -13.18 5.45
N ASN A 159 -0.19 -12.69 4.21
CA ASN A 159 -1.24 -12.94 3.22
C ASN A 159 -1.34 -14.42 2.83
N TYR A 160 -0.20 -15.11 2.75
CA TYR A 160 -0.16 -16.56 2.51
C TYR A 160 -0.88 -17.35 3.61
N GLU A 161 -0.58 -17.06 4.87
CA GLU A 161 -1.26 -17.68 6.01
C GLU A 161 -2.76 -17.38 6.03
N LEU A 162 -3.14 -16.13 5.74
CA LEU A 162 -4.53 -15.71 5.68
C LEU A 162 -5.31 -16.49 4.62
N VAL A 163 -4.79 -16.61 3.40
CA VAL A 163 -5.48 -17.34 2.32
C VAL A 163 -5.51 -18.84 2.57
N LEU A 164 -4.49 -19.43 3.21
CA LEU A 164 -4.49 -20.84 3.63
C LEU A 164 -5.56 -21.11 4.68
N ARG A 165 -5.68 -20.25 5.68
CA ARG A 165 -6.71 -20.37 6.73
C ARG A 165 -8.10 -20.28 6.13
N LEU A 166 -8.37 -19.23 5.35
CA LEU A 166 -9.66 -19.02 4.70
C LEU A 166 -10.03 -20.20 3.77
N ARG A 167 -9.04 -20.73 3.05
CA ARG A 167 -9.23 -21.93 2.23
C ARG A 167 -9.65 -23.14 3.06
N ALA A 168 -8.99 -23.37 4.21
CA ALA A 168 -9.30 -24.48 5.09
C ALA A 168 -10.69 -24.35 5.71
N GLU A 169 -11.10 -23.17 6.13
CA GLU A 169 -12.42 -22.86 6.67
C GLU A 169 -13.52 -23.14 5.61
N ILE A 170 -13.39 -22.60 4.41
CA ILE A 170 -14.35 -22.85 3.31
C ILE A 170 -14.36 -24.33 2.91
N ALA A 171 -13.22 -25.02 2.84
CA ALA A 171 -13.15 -26.43 2.54
C ALA A 171 -13.80 -27.28 3.63
N GLY A 172 -13.70 -26.85 4.90
CA GLY A 172 -14.31 -27.50 6.07
C GLY A 172 -15.82 -27.37 6.17
N GLY A 173 -16.44 -26.53 5.34
CA GLY A 173 -17.90 -26.37 5.30
C GLY A 173 -18.41 -25.01 5.72
N ASP A 174 -17.53 -24.09 6.12
CA ASP A 174 -17.91 -22.74 6.48
C ASP A 174 -18.51 -21.98 5.27
N GLU A 175 -19.33 -20.99 5.54
CA GLU A 175 -19.86 -20.14 4.51
C GLU A 175 -18.75 -19.36 3.81
N VAL A 176 -18.88 -19.17 2.51
CA VAL A 176 -17.98 -18.28 1.76
C VAL A 176 -18.28 -16.86 2.23
N PRO A 177 -17.31 -16.14 2.84
CA PRO A 177 -17.57 -14.79 3.32
C PRO A 177 -18.08 -13.89 2.19
N GLU A 178 -19.16 -13.19 2.45
CA GLU A 178 -19.61 -12.13 1.55
C GLU A 178 -18.60 -10.98 1.61
N PHE A 179 -17.96 -10.73 0.49
CA PHE A 179 -17.05 -9.63 0.37
C PHE A 179 -17.72 -8.50 -0.41
N SER A 180 -18.19 -7.50 0.28
CA SER A 180 -18.55 -6.25 -0.37
C SER A 180 -17.30 -5.62 -0.98
N SER A 181 -17.42 -5.14 -2.22
CA SER A 181 -16.36 -4.28 -2.79
C SER A 181 -16.19 -3.09 -1.85
N PRO A 182 -14.94 -2.67 -1.51
CA PRO A 182 -14.77 -1.47 -0.74
C PRO A 182 -15.47 -0.32 -1.47
N THR A 183 -16.48 0.26 -0.85
CA THR A 183 -17.11 1.48 -1.33
C THR A 183 -16.01 2.55 -1.30
N ILE A 184 -15.67 3.12 -2.44
CA ILE A 184 -14.66 4.17 -2.53
C ILE A 184 -15.18 5.34 -1.68
N PRO A 185 -14.50 5.75 -0.60
CA PRO A 185 -14.90 6.91 0.15
C PRO A 185 -14.87 8.13 -0.76
N GLY A 186 -16.03 8.73 -1.04
CA GLY A 186 -16.15 9.92 -1.89
C GLY A 186 -16.83 9.71 -3.24
N ALA A 187 -17.40 8.55 -3.55
CA ALA A 187 -18.40 8.47 -4.61
C ALA A 187 -19.62 9.32 -4.22
N ALA A 188 -19.76 10.49 -4.87
CA ALA A 188 -20.88 11.38 -4.64
C ALA A 188 -22.17 10.65 -5.01
N GLY A 189 -23.04 10.33 -4.05
CA GLY A 189 -24.40 9.94 -4.36
C GLY A 189 -25.12 8.94 -3.48
N GLU A 190 -24.48 8.26 -2.56
CA GLU A 190 -25.22 7.47 -1.57
C GLU A 190 -24.89 8.00 -0.18
N ASN A 191 -25.89 8.68 0.42
CA ASN A 191 -25.92 8.72 1.88
C ASN A 191 -25.87 7.26 2.34
N PRO A 192 -24.93 6.88 3.23
CA PRO A 192 -25.11 5.62 3.91
C PRO A 192 -26.49 5.70 4.53
N GLU A 193 -27.40 4.81 4.12
CA GLU A 193 -28.60 4.55 4.89
C GLU A 193 -28.11 4.45 6.33
N GLU A 194 -28.76 5.19 7.23
CA GLU A 194 -28.45 5.14 8.66
C GLU A 194 -28.48 3.66 9.04
N ALA A 195 -27.34 3.00 8.96
CA ALA A 195 -27.18 1.70 9.56
C ALA A 195 -27.53 1.96 11.02
N GLU A 196 -28.60 1.35 11.50
CA GLU A 196 -28.94 1.35 12.92
C GLU A 196 -27.66 0.96 13.63
N MET A 197 -27.01 1.96 14.23
CA MET A 197 -25.79 1.74 14.98
C MET A 197 -26.19 0.91 16.17
N GLU A 198 -25.93 -0.39 16.09
CA GLU A 198 -26.02 -1.26 17.24
C GLU A 198 -25.21 -0.59 18.36
N ASP A 199 -25.86 -0.39 19.52
CA ASP A 199 -25.25 0.27 20.68
C ASP A 199 -23.98 -0.50 21.07
N VAL A 200 -22.84 -0.10 20.52
CA VAL A 200 -21.54 -0.66 20.91
C VAL A 200 -21.21 -0.08 22.29
N GLN A 201 -21.47 -0.85 23.33
CA GLN A 201 -21.06 -0.50 24.68
C GLN A 201 -19.54 -0.58 24.81
N ILE A 202 -18.89 0.57 24.69
CA ILE A 202 -17.47 0.67 24.99
C ILE A 202 -17.33 0.86 26.51
N TYR A 203 -16.83 -0.16 27.18
CA TYR A 203 -16.47 -0.06 28.59
C TYR A 203 -15.11 0.64 28.70
N VAL A 204 -15.10 1.82 29.28
CA VAL A 204 -13.85 2.50 29.66
C VAL A 204 -13.64 2.24 31.14
N PRO A 205 -12.49 1.69 31.58
CA PRO A 205 -12.18 1.53 32.98
C PRO A 205 -12.31 2.87 33.69
N GLN A 206 -12.97 2.91 34.85
CA GLN A 206 -13.15 4.14 35.63
C GLN A 206 -11.85 4.63 36.29
N GLU A 207 -10.83 3.79 36.32
CA GLU A 207 -9.56 4.13 36.93
C GLU A 207 -8.65 4.85 35.94
N SER A 208 -8.11 5.96 36.39
CA SER A 208 -7.24 6.83 35.61
C SER A 208 -5.97 6.07 35.23
N ILE A 209 -5.72 5.95 33.93
CA ILE A 209 -4.46 5.41 33.36
C ILE A 209 -3.21 6.19 33.83
N PHE A 210 -3.40 7.29 34.57
CA PHE A 210 -2.35 8.24 34.97
C PHE A 210 -1.85 8.09 36.41
N ASP A 211 -2.38 7.13 37.19
CA ASP A 211 -1.89 6.89 38.54
C ASP A 211 -1.53 5.40 38.75
N PRO A 212 -0.29 5.00 38.45
CA PRO A 212 0.16 3.63 38.55
C PRO A 212 0.36 3.14 40.01
N GLU A 213 0.21 4.02 41.03
CA GLU A 213 0.43 3.65 42.43
C GLU A 213 -0.86 3.18 43.15
N GLU A 214 -2.06 3.34 42.53
CA GLU A 214 -3.34 2.92 43.12
C GLU A 214 -3.87 1.56 42.68
N THR A 215 -3.19 0.84 41.80
CA THR A 215 -3.65 -0.46 41.29
C THR A 215 -2.97 -1.63 42.02
N GLU A 216 -3.39 -1.93 43.24
CA GLU A 216 -3.04 -3.25 43.86
C GLU A 216 -3.91 -4.41 43.37
N ASP A 217 -5.02 -4.17 42.63
CA ASP A 217 -5.83 -5.26 42.05
C ASP A 217 -6.58 -4.77 40.79
N PRO A 218 -6.32 -5.32 39.59
CA PRO A 218 -7.09 -4.96 38.42
C PRO A 218 -8.48 -5.59 38.46
N THR A 219 -9.45 -4.89 39.00
CA THR A 219 -10.86 -5.29 38.87
C THR A 219 -11.30 -5.10 37.42
N VAL A 220 -11.43 -6.21 36.72
CA VAL A 220 -11.98 -6.26 35.38
C VAL A 220 -13.46 -5.92 35.43
N GLY A 221 -13.85 -4.76 34.90
CA GLY A 221 -15.15 -4.68 34.27
C GLY A 221 -16.32 -4.01 34.98
N GLU A 222 -16.14 -3.01 35.83
CA GLU A 222 -17.24 -2.13 36.23
C GLU A 222 -17.09 -0.72 35.63
N GLY A 223 -17.23 -0.61 34.31
CA GLY A 223 -17.26 0.67 33.61
C GLY A 223 -18.68 1.18 33.37
N ALA A 224 -18.89 2.47 33.47
CA ALA A 224 -20.17 3.08 33.13
C ALA A 224 -20.33 3.25 31.60
N PRO A 225 -21.52 2.99 31.02
CA PRO A 225 -21.73 3.12 29.56
C PRO A 225 -21.67 4.59 29.14
N ILE A 226 -20.85 4.88 28.12
CA ILE A 226 -20.77 6.22 27.51
C ILE A 226 -21.83 6.31 26.42
N ARG A 227 -22.87 7.11 26.66
CA ARG A 227 -23.83 7.50 25.61
C ARG A 227 -23.24 8.65 24.78
N ARG A 228 -22.91 8.41 23.52
CA ARG A 228 -22.73 9.49 22.54
C ARG A 228 -24.10 9.98 22.11
N ARG A 229 -24.38 11.27 22.35
CA ARG A 229 -25.45 11.96 21.65
C ARG A 229 -24.94 12.34 20.27
N GLY A 230 -25.65 11.88 19.22
CA GLY A 230 -25.50 12.35 17.86
C GLY A 230 -25.92 13.81 17.71
#